data_cf03ae2ba01186408a9456f49a182c84
#
_entry.id   cf03ae2ba01186408a9456f49a182c84
#
_cell.length_a   1.000
_cell.length_b   1.000
_cell.length_c   1.000
_cell.angle_alpha   90.00
_cell.angle_beta   90.00
_cell.angle_gamma   90.00
#
_symmetry.space_group_name_H-M   'P 1'
#
loop_
_entity.id
_entity.type
_entity.pdbx_description
1 polymer ?
#
loop_
_entity_poly.entity_id
_entity_poly.type
_entity_poly.pdbx_seq_one_letter_code
_entity_poly.pdbx_strand_id
1 'polypeptide(L)'
;MHIAKKYNVPPNSKGVLFKDNKFVRVLEPGIYPFYFVGKDEYLIAILDDDKREVVMRNQELLSKDYVAFRLGFVVEYRITDFKEASRMAQFVFSISDVAYMMNQLDEKVTRETQIALKAKLASLESEKILENYLTLNADEQELRSINSNLAGVEVSRVRIQEVSFPKMIQEMFAKKLEAKIRAQTDLENARTVVASARALKNASSMLNDDPGLQFLMRLESIEKIASSGKHTFVIGDNFDAVKTTKTA
;
A
#
# COMPACT_ATOMS: atom_id res chain seq x y z
N MET A 1 -23.34 30.05 -50.01
CA MET A 1 -22.17 29.15 -50.06
C MET A 1 -22.20 28.33 -48.77
N HIS A 2 -22.54 27.05 -48.83
CA HIS A 2 -22.57 26.19 -47.63
C HIS A 2 -21.12 25.73 -47.36
N ILE A 3 -20.54 26.20 -46.28
CA ILE A 3 -19.21 25.74 -45.84
C ILE A 3 -19.44 24.51 -44.98
N ALA A 4 -19.05 23.34 -45.47
CA ALA A 4 -19.05 22.12 -44.67
C ALA A 4 -17.72 22.01 -43.92
N LYS A 5 -17.75 21.92 -42.60
CA LYS A 5 -16.61 21.60 -41.78
C LYS A 5 -16.72 20.15 -41.32
N LYS A 6 -15.67 19.36 -41.57
CA LYS A 6 -15.59 17.97 -41.11
C LYS A 6 -14.90 17.92 -39.75
N TYR A 7 -15.55 17.27 -38.81
CA TYR A 7 -14.99 17.00 -37.50
C TYR A 7 -14.70 15.50 -37.39
N ASN A 8 -13.52 15.16 -36.94
CA ASN A 8 -13.12 13.79 -36.71
C ASN A 8 -13.12 13.49 -35.19
N VAL A 9 -13.92 12.50 -34.80
CA VAL A 9 -13.90 11.93 -33.45
C VAL A 9 -13.00 10.70 -33.50
N PRO A 10 -11.85 10.69 -32.79
CA PRO A 10 -10.90 9.58 -32.82
C PRO A 10 -11.48 8.28 -32.23
N PRO A 11 -10.87 7.12 -32.53
CA PRO A 11 -11.15 5.88 -31.81
C PRO A 11 -10.91 6.08 -30.30
N ASN A 12 -11.64 5.35 -29.47
CA ASN A 12 -11.58 5.43 -28.00
C ASN A 12 -11.92 6.81 -27.41
N SER A 13 -12.65 7.63 -28.18
CA SER A 13 -13.11 8.95 -27.74
C SER A 13 -14.56 9.16 -28.14
N LYS A 14 -15.26 10.01 -27.41
CA LYS A 14 -16.60 10.47 -27.75
C LYS A 14 -16.65 11.98 -27.93
N GLY A 15 -17.42 12.42 -28.89
CA GLY A 15 -17.63 13.84 -29.17
C GLY A 15 -18.92 14.33 -28.50
N VAL A 16 -18.84 15.38 -27.68
CA VAL A 16 -20.04 16.04 -27.16
C VAL A 16 -20.36 17.23 -28.07
N LEU A 17 -21.47 17.13 -28.78
CA LEU A 17 -21.91 18.15 -29.74
C LEU A 17 -22.76 19.21 -29.05
N PHE A 18 -22.37 20.46 -29.22
CA PHE A 18 -23.13 21.62 -28.82
C PHE A 18 -23.53 22.44 -30.08
N LYS A 19 -24.73 22.97 -30.07
CA LYS A 19 -25.21 23.96 -31.02
C LYS A 19 -25.71 25.18 -30.27
N ASP A 20 -25.19 26.35 -30.59
CA ASP A 20 -25.56 27.62 -29.95
C ASP A 20 -25.54 27.51 -28.41
N ASN A 21 -24.46 26.92 -27.88
CA ASN A 21 -24.22 26.68 -26.46
C ASN A 21 -25.19 25.68 -25.79
N LYS A 22 -25.99 24.93 -26.58
CA LYS A 22 -26.90 23.91 -26.06
C LYS A 22 -26.38 22.52 -26.42
N PHE A 23 -26.39 21.60 -25.47
CA PHE A 23 -26.10 20.19 -25.70
C PHE A 23 -27.09 19.61 -26.72
N VAL A 24 -26.58 18.94 -27.74
CA VAL A 24 -27.38 18.27 -28.79
C VAL A 24 -27.34 16.75 -28.57
N ARG A 25 -26.15 16.15 -28.66
CA ARG A 25 -25.97 14.71 -28.55
C ARG A 25 -24.50 14.35 -28.34
N VAL A 26 -24.26 13.11 -27.95
CA VAL A 26 -22.94 12.48 -27.94
C VAL A 26 -22.71 11.83 -29.32
N LEU A 27 -21.52 11.96 -29.85
CA LEU A 27 -21.06 11.40 -31.11
C LEU A 27 -20.10 10.24 -30.82
N GLU A 28 -20.36 9.11 -31.47
CA GLU A 28 -19.43 7.97 -31.45
C GLU A 28 -18.22 8.26 -32.37
N PRO A 29 -17.13 7.44 -32.28
CA PRO A 29 -15.98 7.59 -33.17
C PRO A 29 -16.39 7.63 -34.66
N GLY A 30 -15.86 8.60 -35.41
CA GLY A 30 -16.20 8.76 -36.81
C GLY A 30 -15.98 10.17 -37.34
N ILE A 31 -16.29 10.35 -38.63
CA ILE A 31 -16.16 11.64 -39.31
C ILE A 31 -17.55 12.23 -39.54
N TYR A 32 -17.76 13.41 -39.00
CA TYR A 32 -19.08 14.10 -39.07
C TYR A 32 -18.96 15.37 -39.87
N PRO A 33 -19.65 15.46 -41.05
CA PRO A 33 -19.77 16.70 -41.81
C PRO A 33 -20.88 17.57 -41.20
N PHE A 34 -20.58 18.80 -40.84
CA PHE A 34 -21.56 19.79 -40.43
C PHE A 34 -21.65 20.89 -41.46
N TYR A 35 -22.88 21.19 -41.86
CA TYR A 35 -23.20 22.26 -42.80
C TYR A 35 -23.64 23.48 -42.02
N PHE A 36 -22.89 24.57 -42.14
CA PHE A 36 -23.22 25.82 -41.48
C PHE A 36 -24.30 26.54 -42.34
N VAL A 37 -25.48 26.69 -41.72
CA VAL A 37 -26.58 27.45 -42.34
C VAL A 37 -26.82 28.68 -41.47
N GLY A 38 -26.50 29.87 -41.99
CA GLY A 38 -26.67 31.12 -41.24
C GLY A 38 -25.61 31.38 -40.19
N LYS A 39 -26.05 31.71 -38.97
CA LYS A 39 -25.18 32.06 -37.83
C LYS A 39 -25.05 30.92 -36.82
N ASP A 40 -25.45 29.68 -37.17
CA ASP A 40 -25.39 28.54 -36.28
C ASP A 40 -23.94 28.25 -35.90
N GLU A 41 -23.65 28.18 -34.60
CA GLU A 41 -22.35 27.80 -34.05
C GLU A 41 -22.38 26.36 -33.58
N TYR A 42 -21.51 25.52 -34.16
CA TYR A 42 -21.31 24.12 -33.71
C TYR A 42 -19.95 23.97 -33.04
N LEU A 43 -19.98 23.35 -31.89
CA LEU A 43 -18.78 23.00 -31.16
C LEU A 43 -18.80 21.52 -30.78
N ILE A 44 -17.67 20.86 -30.90
CA ILE A 44 -17.52 19.46 -30.50
C ILE A 44 -16.38 19.42 -29.48
N ALA A 45 -16.70 18.97 -28.26
CA ALA A 45 -15.73 18.60 -27.28
C ALA A 45 -15.43 17.11 -27.40
N ILE A 46 -14.17 16.74 -27.58
CA ILE A 46 -13.74 15.35 -27.67
C ILE A 46 -13.23 14.94 -26.30
N LEU A 47 -13.78 13.87 -25.71
CA LEU A 47 -13.40 13.33 -24.42
C LEU A 47 -12.99 11.86 -24.58
N ASP A 48 -11.99 11.42 -23.82
CA ASP A 48 -11.55 10.04 -23.83
C ASP A 48 -12.63 9.12 -23.22
N ASP A 49 -12.89 7.97 -23.86
CA ASP A 49 -13.82 6.93 -23.38
C ASP A 49 -13.08 5.83 -22.58
N ASP A 50 -11.78 5.89 -22.56
CA ASP A 50 -10.93 4.95 -21.82
C ASP A 50 -10.82 5.31 -20.34
N LYS A 51 -10.36 4.34 -19.54
CA LYS A 51 -9.98 4.56 -18.17
C LYS A 51 -8.76 5.47 -18.09
N ARG A 52 -8.83 6.44 -17.19
CA ARG A 52 -7.77 7.42 -16.98
C ARG A 52 -7.20 7.30 -15.58
N GLU A 53 -5.90 7.41 -15.47
CA GLU A 53 -5.18 7.45 -14.20
C GLU A 53 -4.64 8.86 -13.93
N VAL A 54 -4.91 9.37 -12.74
CA VAL A 54 -4.35 10.64 -12.26
C VAL A 54 -3.51 10.38 -11.03
N VAL A 55 -2.26 10.84 -11.09
CA VAL A 55 -1.29 10.69 -10.01
C VAL A 55 -1.16 11.99 -9.25
N MET A 56 -1.48 11.96 -7.96
CA MET A 56 -1.26 13.07 -7.04
C MET A 56 -0.10 12.77 -6.11
N ARG A 57 0.78 13.77 -5.93
CA ARG A 57 1.97 13.65 -5.09
C ARG A 57 2.02 14.75 -4.05
N ASN A 58 2.72 14.49 -2.96
CA ASN A 58 3.06 15.49 -1.94
C ASN A 58 1.84 16.21 -1.30
N GLN A 59 0.72 15.51 -1.13
CA GLN A 59 -0.42 16.06 -0.40
C GLN A 59 -0.16 16.03 1.09
N GLU A 60 -0.16 17.19 1.74
CA GLU A 60 0.03 17.30 3.19
C GLU A 60 -1.26 17.02 3.93
N LEU A 61 -1.20 16.09 4.87
CA LEU A 61 -2.31 15.65 5.70
C LEU A 61 -1.86 15.59 7.17
N LEU A 62 -2.87 15.56 8.07
CA LEU A 62 -2.68 15.35 9.49
C LEU A 62 -3.35 14.05 9.91
N SER A 63 -2.66 13.24 10.69
CA SER A 63 -3.20 12.06 11.35
C SER A 63 -4.01 12.44 12.58
N LYS A 64 -4.69 11.46 13.21
CA LYS A 64 -5.47 11.64 14.44
C LYS A 64 -4.64 12.19 15.60
N ASP A 65 -3.39 11.80 15.68
CA ASP A 65 -2.41 12.24 16.70
C ASP A 65 -1.66 13.52 16.29
N TYR A 66 -2.20 14.29 15.33
CA TYR A 66 -1.68 15.57 14.85
C TYR A 66 -0.28 15.50 14.23
N VAL A 67 0.13 14.35 13.75
CA VAL A 67 1.39 14.23 13.01
C VAL A 67 1.14 14.58 11.54
N ALA A 68 1.89 15.58 11.04
CA ALA A 68 1.87 15.95 9.64
C ALA A 68 2.65 14.92 8.80
N PHE A 69 2.07 14.52 7.67
CA PHE A 69 2.72 13.62 6.71
C PHE A 69 2.34 13.98 5.28
N ARG A 70 3.11 13.52 4.32
CA ARG A 70 2.85 13.68 2.90
C ARG A 70 2.37 12.37 2.31
N LEU A 71 1.35 12.47 1.47
CA LEU A 71 0.70 11.36 0.80
C LEU A 71 0.79 11.51 -0.71
N GLY A 72 1.14 10.43 -1.41
CA GLY A 72 0.94 10.26 -2.85
C GLY A 72 -0.13 9.20 -3.09
N PHE A 73 -1.05 9.48 -4.01
CA PHE A 73 -2.10 8.52 -4.39
C PHE A 73 -2.40 8.58 -5.89
N VAL A 74 -2.97 7.51 -6.39
CA VAL A 74 -3.43 7.37 -7.78
C VAL A 74 -4.92 7.11 -7.77
N VAL A 75 -5.61 7.83 -8.65
CA VAL A 75 -7.05 7.68 -8.89
C VAL A 75 -7.25 7.15 -10.29
N GLU A 76 -7.96 6.05 -10.43
CA GLU A 76 -8.42 5.50 -11.71
C GLU A 76 -9.90 5.82 -11.86
N TYR A 77 -10.25 6.51 -12.94
CA TYR A 77 -11.63 6.87 -13.23
C TYR A 77 -11.96 6.71 -14.70
N ARG A 78 -13.26 6.69 -15.02
CA ARG A 78 -13.78 6.73 -16.39
C ARG A 78 -14.97 7.68 -16.48
N ILE A 79 -15.25 8.18 -17.68
CA ILE A 79 -16.43 8.98 -17.97
C ILE A 79 -17.58 8.01 -18.27
N THR A 80 -18.69 8.12 -17.53
CA THR A 80 -19.90 7.31 -17.72
C THR A 80 -21.01 8.09 -18.42
N ASP A 81 -21.13 9.38 -18.15
CA ASP A 81 -22.06 10.29 -18.82
C ASP A 81 -21.29 11.52 -19.33
N PHE A 82 -21.07 11.55 -20.63
CA PHE A 82 -20.32 12.61 -21.31
C PHE A 82 -21.02 13.97 -21.27
N LYS A 83 -22.36 13.99 -21.19
CA LYS A 83 -23.13 15.23 -21.06
C LYS A 83 -22.88 15.86 -19.69
N GLU A 84 -23.04 15.09 -18.64
CA GLU A 84 -22.84 15.61 -17.27
C GLU A 84 -21.35 15.90 -16.99
N ALA A 85 -20.43 15.07 -17.50
CA ALA A 85 -18.99 15.32 -17.41
C ALA A 85 -18.60 16.63 -18.09
N SER A 86 -19.18 16.93 -19.28
CA SER A 86 -18.92 18.20 -19.96
C SER A 86 -19.43 19.42 -19.19
N ARG A 87 -20.56 19.28 -18.47
CA ARG A 87 -21.06 20.32 -17.56
C ARG A 87 -20.14 20.49 -16.35
N MET A 88 -19.67 19.38 -15.80
CA MET A 88 -18.77 19.40 -14.65
C MET A 88 -17.44 20.06 -14.99
N ALA A 89 -16.92 19.89 -16.20
CA ALA A 89 -15.68 20.48 -16.69
C ALA A 89 -15.77 22.00 -16.97
N GLN A 90 -16.91 22.64 -16.70
CA GLN A 90 -17.13 24.07 -16.97
C GLN A 90 -16.71 24.46 -18.39
N PHE A 91 -17.37 23.88 -19.36
CA PHE A 91 -17.07 24.10 -20.76
C PHE A 91 -17.10 25.60 -21.12
N VAL A 92 -15.94 26.14 -21.51
CA VAL A 92 -15.79 27.52 -21.94
C VAL A 92 -15.71 27.53 -23.46
N PHE A 93 -16.71 28.12 -24.11
CA PHE A 93 -16.85 28.12 -25.58
C PHE A 93 -15.68 28.75 -26.34
N SER A 94 -14.90 29.57 -25.70
CA SER A 94 -13.72 30.19 -26.32
C SER A 94 -12.49 29.31 -26.38
N ILE A 95 -12.47 28.18 -25.63
CA ILE A 95 -11.33 27.28 -25.53
C ILE A 95 -11.83 25.89 -25.92
N SER A 96 -11.72 25.55 -27.19
CA SER A 96 -11.99 24.18 -27.71
C SER A 96 -10.84 23.21 -27.41
N ASP A 97 -10.12 23.44 -26.32
CA ASP A 97 -8.99 22.60 -25.95
C ASP A 97 -9.48 21.42 -25.10
N VAL A 98 -9.44 20.23 -25.70
CA VAL A 98 -9.75 18.97 -25.05
C VAL A 98 -8.91 18.76 -23.81
N ALA A 99 -7.63 19.15 -23.87
CA ALA A 99 -6.71 19.02 -22.75
C ALA A 99 -7.17 19.86 -21.54
N TYR A 100 -7.72 21.05 -21.78
CA TYR A 100 -8.26 21.89 -20.72
C TYR A 100 -9.45 21.23 -20.01
N MET A 101 -10.39 20.65 -20.77
CA MET A 101 -11.55 19.98 -20.20
C MET A 101 -11.14 18.75 -19.38
N MET A 102 -10.22 17.95 -19.89
CA MET A 102 -9.72 16.77 -19.19
C MET A 102 -8.98 17.17 -17.90
N ASN A 103 -8.17 18.24 -17.93
CA ASN A 103 -7.51 18.76 -16.73
C ASN A 103 -8.53 19.24 -15.66
N GLN A 104 -9.63 19.87 -16.08
CA GLN A 104 -10.71 20.28 -15.16
C GLN A 104 -11.40 19.07 -14.51
N LEU A 105 -11.59 18.00 -15.27
CA LEU A 105 -12.11 16.73 -14.71
C LEU A 105 -11.12 16.10 -13.75
N ASP A 106 -9.85 16.03 -14.13
CA ASP A 106 -8.77 15.52 -13.30
C ASP A 106 -8.69 16.26 -11.94
N GLU A 107 -8.75 17.60 -11.98
CA GLU A 107 -8.74 18.43 -10.76
C GLU A 107 -9.94 18.16 -9.86
N LYS A 108 -11.15 18.02 -10.42
CA LYS A 108 -12.36 17.76 -9.63
C LYS A 108 -12.33 16.35 -9.02
N VAL A 109 -12.01 15.34 -9.81
CA VAL A 109 -11.88 13.96 -9.35
C VAL A 109 -10.85 13.87 -8.23
N THR A 110 -9.71 14.51 -8.42
CA THR A 110 -8.63 14.53 -7.42
C THR A 110 -9.06 15.22 -6.14
N ARG A 111 -9.77 16.35 -6.23
CA ARG A 111 -10.25 17.11 -5.07
C ARG A 111 -11.23 16.29 -4.23
N GLU A 112 -12.23 15.66 -4.86
CA GLU A 112 -13.20 14.82 -4.14
C GLU A 112 -12.52 13.62 -3.49
N THR A 113 -11.59 12.99 -4.20
CA THR A 113 -10.78 11.89 -3.64
C THR A 113 -9.93 12.34 -2.47
N GLN A 114 -9.29 13.50 -2.58
CA GLN A 114 -8.48 14.08 -1.49
C GLN A 114 -9.31 14.35 -0.23
N ILE A 115 -10.54 14.86 -0.39
CA ILE A 115 -11.46 15.11 0.74
C ILE A 115 -11.80 13.78 1.43
N ALA A 116 -12.14 12.73 0.68
CA ALA A 116 -12.46 11.43 1.22
C ALA A 116 -11.26 10.78 1.94
N LEU A 117 -10.08 10.78 1.31
CA LEU A 117 -8.86 10.26 1.91
C LEU A 117 -8.45 11.04 3.17
N LYS A 118 -8.60 12.38 3.14
CA LYS A 118 -8.33 13.22 4.31
C LYS A 118 -9.22 12.84 5.50
N ALA A 119 -10.51 12.62 5.28
CA ALA A 119 -11.45 12.22 6.33
C ALA A 119 -11.06 10.85 6.92
N LYS A 120 -10.71 9.87 6.07
CA LYS A 120 -10.25 8.54 6.48
C LYS A 120 -8.97 8.60 7.31
N LEU A 121 -7.93 9.23 6.75
CA LEU A 121 -6.60 9.23 7.36
C LEU A 121 -6.53 10.08 8.63
N ALA A 122 -7.33 11.15 8.73
CA ALA A 122 -7.47 11.94 9.96
C ALA A 122 -8.10 11.15 11.12
N SER A 123 -8.75 10.02 10.87
CA SER A 123 -9.28 9.13 11.90
C SER A 123 -8.25 8.12 12.42
N LEU A 124 -7.14 7.94 11.72
CA LEU A 124 -6.11 6.94 12.01
C LEU A 124 -4.89 7.56 12.71
N GLU A 125 -4.29 6.79 13.60
CA GLU A 125 -3.01 7.14 14.23
C GLU A 125 -1.85 6.99 13.23
N SER A 126 -0.82 7.84 13.37
CA SER A 126 0.32 7.88 12.46
C SER A 126 1.05 6.52 12.36
N GLU A 127 1.14 5.78 13.46
CA GLU A 127 1.73 4.44 13.49
C GLU A 127 0.94 3.45 12.61
N LYS A 128 -0.38 3.44 12.70
CA LYS A 128 -1.25 2.58 11.88
C LYS A 128 -1.19 2.93 10.40
N ILE A 129 -1.05 4.22 10.09
CA ILE A 129 -0.86 4.68 8.72
C ILE A 129 0.46 4.14 8.16
N LEU A 130 1.54 4.22 8.93
CA LEU A 130 2.86 3.74 8.51
C LEU A 130 2.90 2.22 8.32
N GLU A 131 2.29 1.45 9.23
CA GLU A 131 2.28 -0.01 9.18
C GLU A 131 1.44 -0.56 8.01
N ASN A 132 0.36 0.13 7.64
CA ASN A 132 -0.65 -0.42 6.73
C ASN A 132 -0.90 0.40 5.47
N TYR A 133 -0.07 1.41 5.14
CA TYR A 133 -0.36 2.34 4.03
C TYR A 133 -0.62 1.66 2.68
N LEU A 134 0.02 0.51 2.40
CA LEU A 134 -0.19 -0.25 1.17
C LEU A 134 -1.59 -0.90 1.08
N THR A 135 -2.24 -1.11 2.21
CA THR A 135 -3.58 -1.71 2.29
C THR A 135 -4.69 -0.68 2.53
N LEU A 136 -4.30 0.59 2.84
CA LEU A 136 -5.22 1.70 3.09
C LEU A 136 -5.79 2.29 1.78
N ASN A 137 -6.27 1.43 0.88
CA ASN A 137 -6.97 1.86 -0.32
C ASN A 137 -8.36 2.39 0.05
N ALA A 138 -9.00 3.11 -0.87
CA ALA A 138 -10.39 3.52 -0.67
C ALA A 138 -11.31 2.30 -0.65
N ASP A 139 -12.17 2.24 0.35
CA ASP A 139 -13.17 1.20 0.50
C ASP A 139 -14.38 1.48 -0.43
N GLU A 140 -15.24 0.47 -0.65
CA GLU A 140 -16.44 0.64 -1.48
C GLU A 140 -17.35 1.79 -1.00
N GLN A 141 -17.46 2.00 0.30
CA GLN A 141 -18.27 3.09 0.86
C GLN A 141 -17.67 4.46 0.53
N GLU A 142 -16.37 4.60 0.58
CA GLU A 142 -15.65 5.82 0.21
C GLU A 142 -15.76 6.07 -1.29
N LEU A 143 -15.59 5.04 -2.13
CA LEU A 143 -15.78 5.14 -3.57
C LEU A 143 -17.21 5.58 -3.92
N ARG A 144 -18.23 5.05 -3.24
CA ARG A 144 -19.62 5.50 -3.42
C ARG A 144 -19.81 6.97 -3.02
N SER A 145 -19.18 7.40 -1.93
CA SER A 145 -19.22 8.80 -1.50
C SER A 145 -18.56 9.73 -2.52
N ILE A 146 -17.38 9.35 -3.03
CA ILE A 146 -16.69 10.11 -4.07
C ILE A 146 -17.57 10.20 -5.33
N ASN A 147 -18.08 9.06 -5.80
CA ASN A 147 -18.89 8.97 -7.01
C ASN A 147 -20.23 9.73 -6.90
N SER A 148 -20.80 9.85 -5.70
CA SER A 148 -22.03 10.63 -5.50
C SER A 148 -21.83 12.14 -5.75
N ASN A 149 -20.61 12.64 -5.59
CA ASN A 149 -20.25 14.04 -5.78
C ASN A 149 -19.76 14.34 -7.21
N LEU A 150 -19.52 13.28 -8.03
CA LEU A 150 -18.99 13.40 -9.37
C LEU A 150 -20.07 13.06 -10.41
N ALA A 151 -20.63 14.09 -11.04
CA ALA A 151 -21.65 13.89 -12.07
C ALA A 151 -21.00 13.40 -13.39
N GLY A 152 -21.40 12.22 -13.86
CA GLY A 152 -20.97 11.68 -15.16
C GLY A 152 -19.55 11.09 -15.18
N VAL A 153 -18.92 10.93 -14.01
CA VAL A 153 -17.59 10.30 -13.85
C VAL A 153 -17.68 9.25 -12.78
N GLU A 154 -17.07 8.10 -13.00
CA GLU A 154 -17.00 7.01 -12.04
C GLU A 154 -15.55 6.71 -11.66
N VAL A 155 -15.22 6.90 -10.41
CA VAL A 155 -13.94 6.48 -9.83
C VAL A 155 -14.02 4.99 -9.52
N SER A 156 -13.19 4.20 -10.19
CA SER A 156 -13.13 2.74 -10.05
C SER A 156 -12.16 2.30 -8.97
N ARG A 157 -11.07 3.05 -8.76
CA ARG A 157 -10.02 2.69 -7.82
C ARG A 157 -9.26 3.90 -7.32
N VAL A 158 -8.92 3.87 -6.03
CA VAL A 158 -7.99 4.82 -5.40
C VAL A 158 -6.94 4.01 -4.66
N ARG A 159 -5.67 4.26 -4.96
CA ARG A 159 -4.52 3.57 -4.34
C ARG A 159 -3.56 4.58 -3.75
N ILE A 160 -3.17 4.34 -2.51
CA ILE A 160 -2.08 5.07 -1.87
C ILE A 160 -0.77 4.48 -2.39
N GLN A 161 0.10 5.32 -2.96
CA GLN A 161 1.41 4.92 -3.49
C GLN A 161 2.53 5.19 -2.49
N GLU A 162 2.47 6.33 -1.84
CA GLU A 162 3.57 6.82 -1.02
C GLU A 162 3.04 7.52 0.22
N VAL A 163 3.68 7.25 1.35
CA VAL A 163 3.48 7.98 2.60
C VAL A 163 4.85 8.39 3.13
N SER A 164 5.04 9.68 3.34
CA SER A 164 6.30 10.23 3.83
C SER A 164 6.05 11.07 5.08
N PHE A 165 6.70 10.68 6.18
CA PHE A 165 6.70 11.44 7.42
C PHE A 165 7.93 12.34 7.52
N PRO A 166 7.90 13.43 8.30
CA PRO A 166 9.09 14.21 8.62
C PRO A 166 10.18 13.34 9.25
N LYS A 167 11.44 13.63 8.95
CA LYS A 167 12.60 12.84 9.37
C LYS A 167 12.64 12.54 10.87
N MET A 168 12.30 13.52 11.69
CA MET A 168 12.24 13.36 13.15
C MET A 168 11.21 12.30 13.57
N ILE A 169 10.06 12.25 12.91
CA ILE A 169 9.01 11.26 13.18
C ILE A 169 9.44 9.87 12.71
N GLN A 170 10.08 9.77 11.55
CA GLN A 170 10.65 8.50 11.06
C GLN A 170 11.70 7.94 12.04
N GLU A 171 12.57 8.78 12.58
CA GLU A 171 13.57 8.38 13.58
C GLU A 171 12.92 7.92 14.89
N MET A 172 11.83 8.57 15.32
CA MET A 172 11.06 8.13 16.50
C MET A 172 10.44 6.74 16.28
N PHE A 173 9.83 6.51 15.12
CA PHE A 173 9.26 5.20 14.77
C PHE A 173 10.34 4.13 14.68
N ALA A 174 11.48 4.44 14.06
CA ALA A 174 12.61 3.52 13.98
C ALA A 174 13.11 3.10 15.38
N LYS A 175 13.29 4.05 16.29
CA LYS A 175 13.68 3.77 17.69
C LYS A 175 12.63 2.95 18.44
N LYS A 176 11.35 3.26 18.25
CA LYS A 176 10.25 2.49 18.85
C LYS A 176 10.23 1.05 18.35
N LEU A 177 10.39 0.86 17.03
CA LEU A 177 10.46 -0.47 16.42
C LEU A 177 11.67 -1.26 16.90
N GLU A 178 12.86 -0.62 16.97
CA GLU A 178 14.08 -1.24 17.52
C GLU A 178 13.88 -1.70 18.96
N ALA A 179 13.29 -0.86 19.81
CA ALA A 179 12.99 -1.22 21.20
C ALA A 179 12.00 -2.40 21.29
N LYS A 180 10.97 -2.42 20.43
CA LYS A 180 10.00 -3.53 20.37
C LYS A 180 10.66 -4.84 19.95
N ILE A 181 11.50 -4.81 18.91
CA ILE A 181 12.24 -5.98 18.43
C ILE A 181 13.20 -6.49 19.51
N ARG A 182 13.94 -5.58 20.17
CA ARG A 182 14.86 -5.94 21.26
C ARG A 182 14.11 -6.62 22.40
N ALA A 183 13.01 -6.05 22.87
CA ALA A 183 12.21 -6.64 23.94
C ALA A 183 11.64 -8.02 23.56
N GLN A 184 11.23 -8.21 22.30
CA GLN A 184 10.77 -9.51 21.81
C GLN A 184 11.91 -10.53 21.76
N THR A 185 13.09 -10.12 21.27
CA THR A 185 14.30 -10.97 21.24
C THR A 185 14.72 -11.38 22.64
N ASP A 186 14.73 -10.46 23.59
CA ASP A 186 15.07 -10.75 25.00
C ASP A 186 14.10 -11.75 25.64
N LEU A 187 12.80 -11.61 25.33
CA LEU A 187 11.78 -12.56 25.80
C LEU A 187 11.98 -13.96 25.19
N GLU A 188 12.28 -14.05 23.90
CA GLU A 188 12.56 -15.31 23.22
C GLU A 188 13.84 -15.97 23.74
N ASN A 189 14.90 -15.18 23.96
CA ASN A 189 16.13 -15.64 24.58
C ASN A 189 15.87 -16.18 26.00
N ALA A 190 15.10 -15.46 26.80
CA ALA A 190 14.75 -15.92 28.16
C ALA A 190 13.96 -17.24 28.12
N ARG A 191 13.00 -17.37 27.20
CA ARG A 191 12.25 -18.63 26.98
C ARG A 191 13.18 -19.77 26.56
N THR A 192 14.11 -19.51 25.64
CA THR A 192 15.11 -20.49 25.18
C THR A 192 16.03 -20.95 26.31
N VAL A 193 16.50 -20.01 27.16
CA VAL A 193 17.32 -20.34 28.34
C VAL A 193 16.55 -21.25 29.30
N VAL A 194 15.29 -20.93 29.59
CA VAL A 194 14.44 -21.77 30.46
C VAL A 194 14.20 -23.16 29.84
N ALA A 195 13.92 -23.23 28.53
CA ALA A 195 13.72 -24.49 27.81
C ALA A 195 15.01 -25.35 27.84
N SER A 196 16.15 -24.73 27.57
CA SER A 196 17.47 -25.38 27.63
C SER A 196 17.81 -25.87 29.02
N ALA A 197 17.54 -25.05 30.04
CA ALA A 197 17.74 -25.47 31.45
C ALA A 197 16.86 -26.66 31.84
N ARG A 198 15.60 -26.67 31.38
CA ARG A 198 14.71 -27.84 31.60
C ARG A 198 15.21 -29.08 30.87
N ALA A 199 15.64 -28.93 29.60
CA ALA A 199 16.20 -30.04 28.84
C ALA A 199 17.45 -30.62 29.48
N LEU A 200 18.37 -29.76 29.95
CA LEU A 200 19.57 -30.16 30.71
C LEU A 200 19.22 -30.87 32.03
N LYS A 201 18.23 -30.35 32.77
CA LYS A 201 17.74 -31.01 33.98
C LYS A 201 17.18 -32.41 33.68
N ASN A 202 16.37 -32.55 32.65
CA ASN A 202 15.81 -33.85 32.26
C ASN A 202 16.92 -34.79 31.79
N ALA A 203 17.88 -34.32 30.99
CA ALA A 203 19.04 -35.11 30.56
C ALA A 203 19.89 -35.55 31.77
N SER A 204 20.11 -34.65 32.73
CA SER A 204 20.84 -34.97 33.96
C SER A 204 20.12 -36.03 34.80
N SER A 205 18.78 -35.97 34.93
CA SER A 205 18.04 -37.03 35.64
C SER A 205 18.14 -38.39 34.93
N MET A 206 18.01 -38.40 33.60
CA MET A 206 18.19 -39.66 32.81
C MET A 206 19.62 -40.21 32.96
N LEU A 207 20.62 -39.36 33.00
CA LEU A 207 22.00 -39.77 33.21
C LEU A 207 22.25 -40.33 34.58
N ASN A 208 21.61 -39.84 35.63
CA ASN A 208 21.77 -40.37 37.00
C ASN A 208 21.15 -41.75 37.14
N ASP A 209 20.14 -42.09 36.35
CA ASP A 209 19.44 -43.38 36.39
C ASP A 209 20.12 -44.46 35.53
N ASP A 210 21.06 -44.09 34.63
CA ASP A 210 21.75 -45.04 33.73
C ASP A 210 23.27 -44.82 33.69
N PRO A 211 24.06 -45.65 34.40
CA PRO A 211 25.53 -45.56 34.42
C PRO A 211 26.17 -45.76 33.04
N GLY A 212 25.53 -46.54 32.14
CA GLY A 212 26.02 -46.78 30.79
C GLY A 212 25.96 -45.50 29.94
N LEU A 213 24.86 -44.74 30.07
CA LEU A 213 24.67 -43.47 29.39
C LEU A 213 25.67 -42.41 29.90
N GLN A 214 25.99 -42.40 31.20
CA GLN A 214 27.02 -41.54 31.75
C GLN A 214 28.39 -41.79 31.12
N PHE A 215 28.73 -43.08 30.92
CA PHE A 215 29.99 -43.49 30.32
C PHE A 215 30.06 -43.03 28.83
N LEU A 216 29.01 -43.24 28.09
CA LEU A 216 28.93 -42.78 26.68
C LEU A 216 29.10 -41.27 26.55
N MET A 217 28.43 -40.47 27.37
CA MET A 217 28.57 -39.01 27.33
C MET A 217 29.95 -38.52 27.72
N ARG A 218 30.64 -39.24 28.66
CA ARG A 218 32.05 -38.95 28.96
C ARG A 218 32.95 -39.22 27.78
N LEU A 219 32.74 -40.32 27.06
CA LEU A 219 33.48 -40.67 25.85
C LEU A 219 33.27 -39.62 24.76
N GLU A 220 32.01 -39.22 24.51
CA GLU A 220 31.66 -38.18 23.54
C GLU A 220 32.29 -36.83 23.85
N SER A 221 32.32 -36.47 25.16
CA SER A 221 32.98 -35.22 25.60
C SER A 221 34.50 -35.28 25.39
N ILE A 222 35.14 -36.44 25.64
CA ILE A 222 36.57 -36.65 25.36
C ILE A 222 36.84 -36.61 23.87
N GLU A 223 36.00 -37.23 23.05
CA GLU A 223 36.14 -37.19 21.59
C GLU A 223 36.02 -35.76 21.05
N LYS A 224 35.06 -34.97 21.55
CA LYS A 224 34.87 -33.57 21.17
C LYS A 224 36.04 -32.68 21.57
N ILE A 225 36.66 -32.91 22.71
CA ILE A 225 37.88 -32.22 23.11
C ILE A 225 39.07 -32.70 22.27
N ALA A 226 39.19 -33.99 22.01
CA ALA A 226 40.27 -34.55 21.17
C ALA A 226 40.21 -34.05 19.72
N SER A 227 39.01 -33.83 19.16
CA SER A 227 38.82 -33.34 17.81
C SER A 227 39.19 -31.87 17.64
N SER A 228 39.23 -31.07 18.71
CA SER A 228 39.52 -29.63 18.69
C SER A 228 41.01 -29.27 18.78
N GLY A 229 41.93 -30.23 18.92
CA GLY A 229 43.39 -29.98 19.00
C GLY A 229 44.19 -31.20 19.40
N LYS A 230 45.53 -31.03 19.53
CA LYS A 230 46.44 -32.06 20.06
C LYS A 230 46.35 -32.05 21.60
N HIS A 231 45.53 -32.91 22.15
CA HIS A 231 45.39 -33.09 23.59
C HIS A 231 45.93 -34.46 24.03
N THR A 232 46.59 -34.50 25.16
CA THR A 232 46.99 -35.77 25.82
C THR A 232 46.06 -36.01 26.99
N PHE A 233 45.31 -37.11 26.96
CA PHE A 233 44.45 -37.52 28.05
C PHE A 233 45.17 -38.50 28.97
N VAL A 234 45.27 -38.19 30.26
CA VAL A 234 45.76 -39.12 31.25
C VAL A 234 44.56 -39.75 31.96
N ILE A 235 44.34 -41.04 31.69
CA ILE A 235 43.25 -41.79 32.31
C ILE A 235 43.85 -42.48 33.53
N GLY A 236 43.43 -42.05 34.73
CA GLY A 236 43.89 -42.70 35.95
C GLY A 236 43.03 -43.92 36.32
N ASP A 237 43.55 -44.81 37.15
CA ASP A 237 42.94 -46.09 37.56
C ASP A 237 41.61 -46.01 38.34
N ASN A 238 41.07 -44.79 38.56
CA ASN A 238 39.82 -44.56 39.26
C ASN A 238 38.55 -44.59 38.35
N PHE A 239 38.68 -45.16 37.17
CA PHE A 239 37.52 -45.30 36.26
C PHE A 239 36.49 -46.32 36.78
N ASP A 240 36.87 -47.21 37.73
CA ASP A 240 36.02 -48.30 38.27
C ASP A 240 35.41 -47.99 39.64
N ALA A 241 35.58 -46.80 40.21
CA ALA A 241 35.15 -46.51 41.56
C ALA A 241 33.72 -45.96 41.68
N VAL A 242 32.75 -46.63 41.07
CA VAL A 242 31.38 -46.59 41.61
C VAL A 242 31.04 -48.02 42.03
N LYS A 243 31.71 -48.46 43.07
CA LYS A 243 31.23 -49.65 43.79
C LYS A 243 30.04 -49.25 44.66
N THR A 244 28.93 -49.85 44.37
CA THR A 244 27.73 -50.04 45.15
C THR A 244 28.09 -50.28 46.63
N THR A 245 27.90 -49.33 47.50
CA THR A 245 27.69 -49.60 48.95
C THR A 245 26.24 -50.08 49.08
N LYS A 246 26.07 -51.43 49.04
CA LYS A 246 24.94 -52.05 49.69
C LYS A 246 25.13 -51.89 51.17
N THR A 247 24.36 -51.05 51.83
CA THR A 247 24.15 -51.07 53.27
C THR A 247 23.22 -52.22 53.59
N ALA A 248 23.70 -53.03 54.51
CA ALA A 248 22.95 -54.04 55.20
C ALA A 248 21.88 -53.47 56.11
#